data_a9367aa8e90f9170611038a9ffebe4a2
#
_entry.id   a9367aa8e90f9170611038a9ffebe4a2
#
_cell.length_a   1.000
_cell.length_b   1.000
_cell.length_c   1.000
_cell.angle_alpha   90.00
_cell.angle_beta   90.00
_cell.angle_gamma   90.00
#
_symmetry.space_group_name_H-M   'P 1'
#
loop_
_entity.id
_entity.type
_entity.pdbx_description
1 polymer ?
#
loop_
_entity_poly.entity_id
_entity_poly.type
_entity_poly.pdbx_seq_one_letter_code
_entity_poly.pdbx_strand_id
1 'polypeptide(L)'
;MVSPQPHVTARAAIQAAGLKHRDVARDLGIDASKLSKSLAGVRRFNSEELARLAMLTGVDEASLQPPRLPGASDSSEQSDPPASVHPNPRTSGAEFERQKQRIAAAAWPLFTARGYQGVKVADIAAATGMSTPAVLYYFSSKNDIFLATLTLCSQQAEQRRAFVNDIADPAKRLLRFAEVQLDGSPEAQREWTTWAQFWASSTAFDDAQQATAVAYGRWQQALRAIVTEGMAAGCFIAGDAEDMVQTVTAIIDGFGIRMVAGVISPAAARDAVISYLKTWIRHTKGNG
;
A
#
# COMPACT_ATOMS: atom_id res chain seq x y z
N MET A 1 -9.53 -3.00 -44.61
CA MET A 1 -8.60 -1.92 -44.14
C MET A 1 -8.90 -1.71 -42.68
N VAL A 2 -7.95 -2.04 -41.80
CA VAL A 2 -8.09 -1.81 -40.36
C VAL A 2 -7.84 -0.32 -40.13
N SER A 3 -8.84 0.40 -39.60
CA SER A 3 -8.68 1.81 -39.24
C SER A 3 -7.55 1.93 -38.18
N PRO A 4 -6.59 2.87 -38.30
CA PRO A 4 -5.51 3.00 -37.36
C PRO A 4 -6.04 3.36 -35.96
N GLN A 5 -5.46 2.74 -34.96
CA GLN A 5 -5.80 3.02 -33.56
C GLN A 5 -5.46 4.50 -33.23
N PRO A 6 -6.23 5.21 -32.39
CA PRO A 6 -6.06 6.64 -32.11
C PRO A 6 -4.63 7.01 -31.64
N HIS A 7 -3.95 6.13 -30.90
CA HIS A 7 -2.58 6.34 -30.44
C HIS A 7 -1.55 6.27 -31.57
N VAL A 8 -1.81 5.48 -32.63
CA VAL A 8 -0.94 5.39 -33.82
C VAL A 8 -1.05 6.67 -34.62
N THR A 9 -2.25 7.18 -34.79
CA THR A 9 -2.50 8.47 -35.47
C THR A 9 -1.88 9.63 -34.70
N ALA A 10 -2.01 9.68 -33.38
CA ALA A 10 -1.40 10.70 -32.52
C ALA A 10 0.15 10.71 -32.65
N ARG A 11 0.80 9.54 -32.68
CA ARG A 11 2.25 9.42 -32.87
C ARG A 11 2.67 9.93 -34.23
N ALA A 12 1.93 9.57 -35.28
CA ALA A 12 2.23 10.02 -36.63
C ALA A 12 2.06 11.55 -36.78
N ALA A 13 1.02 12.13 -36.14
CA ALA A 13 0.80 13.56 -36.12
C ALA A 13 1.93 14.35 -35.43
N ILE A 14 2.40 13.90 -34.26
CA ILE A 14 3.52 14.50 -33.53
C ILE A 14 4.81 14.45 -34.36
N GLN A 15 5.07 13.31 -35.02
CA GLN A 15 6.25 13.11 -35.85
C GLN A 15 6.21 13.99 -37.09
N ALA A 16 5.07 14.08 -37.77
CA ALA A 16 4.86 14.94 -38.94
C ALA A 16 5.00 16.41 -38.59
N ALA A 17 4.57 16.84 -37.40
CA ALA A 17 4.74 18.20 -36.91
C ALA A 17 6.17 18.51 -36.40
N GLY A 18 7.08 17.54 -36.37
CA GLY A 18 8.44 17.71 -35.90
C GLY A 18 8.60 18.04 -34.42
N LEU A 19 7.56 17.75 -33.61
CA LEU A 19 7.51 18.11 -32.20
C LEU A 19 8.25 17.09 -31.33
N LYS A 20 8.99 17.58 -30.32
CA LYS A 20 9.64 16.72 -29.34
C LYS A 20 8.63 16.26 -28.28
N HIS A 21 8.66 15.00 -27.92
CA HIS A 21 7.74 14.40 -26.93
C HIS A 21 7.71 15.19 -25.60
N ARG A 22 8.85 15.74 -25.16
CA ARG A 22 8.93 16.55 -23.93
C ARG A 22 8.11 17.83 -24.02
N ASP A 23 8.12 18.49 -25.15
CA ASP A 23 7.38 19.74 -25.36
C ASP A 23 5.88 19.44 -25.48
N VAL A 24 5.52 18.40 -26.22
CA VAL A 24 4.13 17.93 -26.31
C VAL A 24 3.57 17.56 -24.94
N ALA A 25 4.33 16.84 -24.10
CA ALA A 25 3.88 16.47 -22.76
C ALA A 25 3.60 17.72 -21.90
N ARG A 26 4.50 18.71 -21.94
CA ARG A 26 4.32 19.99 -21.24
C ARG A 26 3.07 20.73 -21.71
N ASP A 27 2.86 20.82 -23.02
CA ASP A 27 1.76 21.58 -23.60
C ASP A 27 0.41 20.87 -23.41
N LEU A 28 0.40 19.55 -23.28
CA LEU A 28 -0.77 18.75 -22.86
C LEU A 28 -1.01 18.79 -21.35
N GLY A 29 -0.09 19.31 -20.54
CA GLY A 29 -0.20 19.32 -19.09
C GLY A 29 -0.03 17.95 -18.45
N ILE A 30 0.69 17.04 -19.09
CA ILE A 30 0.95 15.67 -18.60
C ILE A 30 2.46 15.40 -18.50
N ASP A 31 2.84 14.42 -17.68
CA ASP A 31 4.24 13.98 -17.63
C ASP A 31 4.64 13.14 -18.87
N ALA A 32 5.95 13.10 -19.15
CA ALA A 32 6.48 12.37 -20.30
C ALA A 32 6.16 10.87 -20.27
N SER A 33 6.01 10.26 -19.09
CA SER A 33 5.64 8.85 -18.93
C SER A 33 4.17 8.62 -19.33
N LYS A 34 3.27 9.53 -18.96
CA LYS A 34 1.86 9.48 -19.39
C LYS A 34 1.74 9.63 -20.90
N LEU A 35 2.46 10.57 -21.50
CA LEU A 35 2.50 10.72 -22.96
C LEU A 35 3.00 9.45 -23.63
N SER A 36 4.12 8.89 -23.16
CA SER A 36 4.68 7.65 -23.70
C SER A 36 3.68 6.48 -23.65
N LYS A 37 2.97 6.30 -22.54
CA LYS A 37 1.93 5.28 -22.40
C LYS A 37 0.76 5.51 -23.35
N SER A 38 0.37 6.76 -23.59
CA SER A 38 -0.71 7.09 -24.53
C SER A 38 -0.29 6.80 -25.98
N LEU A 39 0.94 7.15 -26.36
CA LEU A 39 1.50 6.86 -27.67
C LEU A 39 1.76 5.37 -27.91
N ALA A 40 1.94 4.60 -26.86
CA ALA A 40 2.06 3.14 -26.91
C ALA A 40 0.72 2.40 -26.89
N GLY A 41 -0.41 3.13 -26.78
CA GLY A 41 -1.76 2.53 -26.72
C GLY A 41 -2.13 1.91 -25.37
N VAL A 42 -1.28 2.07 -24.36
CA VAL A 42 -1.52 1.56 -23.00
C VAL A 42 -2.49 2.46 -22.23
N ARG A 43 -2.54 3.76 -22.57
CA ARG A 43 -3.45 4.76 -22.01
C ARG A 43 -4.19 5.45 -23.15
N ARG A 44 -5.48 5.75 -22.99
CA ARG A 44 -6.22 6.59 -23.93
C ARG A 44 -6.00 8.06 -23.61
N PHE A 45 -5.88 8.89 -24.64
CA PHE A 45 -5.99 10.34 -24.48
C PHE A 45 -7.41 10.69 -24.07
N ASN A 46 -7.60 11.66 -23.20
CA ASN A 46 -8.90 12.23 -22.93
C ASN A 46 -9.27 13.28 -24.01
N SER A 47 -10.52 13.74 -24.01
CA SER A 47 -11.01 14.70 -25.03
C SER A 47 -10.24 16.00 -25.03
N GLU A 48 -9.84 16.52 -23.87
CA GLU A 48 -9.07 17.76 -23.75
C GLU A 48 -7.63 17.58 -24.28
N GLU A 49 -7.01 16.46 -23.98
CA GLU A 49 -5.67 16.12 -24.51
C GLU A 49 -5.71 15.92 -26.04
N LEU A 50 -6.78 15.33 -26.59
CA LEU A 50 -6.95 15.17 -28.03
C LEU A 50 -7.17 16.52 -28.72
N ALA A 51 -8.00 17.39 -28.16
CA ALA A 51 -8.24 18.72 -28.69
C ALA A 51 -6.93 19.56 -28.71
N ARG A 52 -6.18 19.52 -27.61
CA ARG A 52 -4.86 20.23 -27.54
C ARG A 52 -3.84 19.63 -28.51
N LEU A 53 -3.82 18.31 -28.64
CA LEU A 53 -2.94 17.62 -29.59
C LEU A 53 -3.28 17.98 -31.04
N ALA A 54 -4.58 18.06 -31.37
CA ALA A 54 -5.06 18.51 -32.67
C ALA A 54 -4.55 19.94 -33.00
N MET A 55 -4.67 20.86 -32.02
CA MET A 55 -4.17 22.22 -32.15
C MET A 55 -2.64 22.27 -32.34
N LEU A 56 -1.88 21.49 -31.58
CA LEU A 56 -0.41 21.46 -31.64
C LEU A 56 0.12 20.88 -32.96
N THR A 57 -0.58 19.88 -33.49
CA THR A 57 -0.11 19.14 -34.67
C THR A 57 -0.76 19.62 -35.97
N GLY A 58 -1.79 20.48 -35.89
CA GLY A 58 -2.55 20.93 -37.05
C GLY A 58 -3.40 19.84 -37.69
N VAL A 59 -3.65 18.73 -37.01
CA VAL A 59 -4.46 17.61 -37.47
C VAL A 59 -5.89 17.78 -36.93
N ASP A 60 -6.90 17.45 -37.75
CA ASP A 60 -8.29 17.51 -37.32
C ASP A 60 -8.55 16.56 -36.14
N GLU A 61 -9.18 17.04 -35.08
CA GLU A 61 -9.52 16.29 -33.88
C GLU A 61 -10.31 15.01 -34.20
N ALA A 62 -11.19 15.07 -35.22
CA ALA A 62 -11.96 13.90 -35.68
C ALA A 62 -11.07 12.77 -36.19
N SER A 63 -9.88 13.08 -36.71
CA SER A 63 -8.89 12.11 -37.17
C SER A 63 -8.14 11.43 -36.03
N LEU A 64 -8.12 12.04 -34.86
CA LEU A 64 -7.48 11.52 -33.65
C LEU A 64 -8.45 10.71 -32.77
N GLN A 65 -9.76 10.72 -33.10
CA GLN A 65 -10.80 9.96 -32.38
C GLN A 65 -11.01 8.58 -33.02
N PRO A 66 -11.40 7.54 -32.24
CA PRO A 66 -11.79 6.26 -32.83
C PRO A 66 -13.01 6.45 -33.75
N PRO A 67 -13.09 5.73 -34.89
CA PRO A 67 -14.21 5.85 -35.79
C PRO A 67 -15.53 5.52 -35.07
N ARG A 68 -16.50 6.43 -35.13
CA ARG A 68 -17.90 6.16 -34.75
C ARG A 68 -18.47 5.17 -35.75
N LEU A 69 -18.85 3.99 -35.28
CA LEU A 69 -19.68 3.07 -36.11
C LEU A 69 -20.99 3.77 -36.45
N PRO A 70 -21.38 3.86 -37.72
CA PRO A 70 -22.69 4.39 -38.12
C PRO A 70 -23.74 3.36 -37.72
N GLY A 71 -24.66 3.73 -36.82
CA GLY A 71 -25.85 2.93 -36.52
C GLY A 71 -26.01 2.53 -35.06
N ALA A 72 -26.02 3.52 -34.14
CA ALA A 72 -26.67 3.33 -32.86
C ALA A 72 -27.63 4.52 -32.65
N SER A 73 -28.79 4.42 -33.31
CA SER A 73 -29.98 5.17 -32.97
C SER A 73 -30.51 4.65 -31.62
N ASP A 74 -30.98 5.57 -30.82
CA ASP A 74 -31.78 5.36 -29.63
C ASP A 74 -32.78 4.23 -29.77
N SER A 75 -32.64 3.23 -28.95
CA SER A 75 -33.76 2.41 -28.48
C SER A 75 -33.37 1.88 -27.08
N SER A 76 -34.00 2.50 -26.11
CA SER A 76 -34.23 2.01 -24.77
C SER A 76 -34.83 0.60 -24.82
N GLU A 77 -34.28 -0.31 -24.02
CA GLU A 77 -34.99 -1.11 -23.02
C GLU A 77 -34.19 -2.35 -22.60
N GLN A 78 -33.86 -2.33 -21.33
CA GLN A 78 -33.89 -3.43 -20.37
C GLN A 78 -32.98 -4.66 -20.55
N SER A 79 -31.90 -4.64 -19.79
CA SER A 79 -31.61 -5.66 -18.79
C SER A 79 -30.42 -5.16 -17.98
N ASP A 80 -30.65 -4.73 -16.74
CA ASP A 80 -29.60 -4.33 -15.77
C ASP A 80 -28.67 -5.50 -15.46
N PRO A 81 -27.37 -5.41 -15.79
CA PRO A 81 -26.36 -6.11 -15.04
C PRO A 81 -26.14 -5.35 -13.71
N PRO A 82 -25.70 -6.03 -12.62
CA PRO A 82 -25.58 -5.38 -11.33
C PRO A 82 -24.73 -4.11 -11.44
N ALA A 83 -25.24 -3.02 -10.88
CA ALA A 83 -24.73 -1.66 -10.96
C ALA A 83 -23.20 -1.61 -10.76
N SER A 84 -22.48 -1.38 -11.86
CA SER A 84 -21.08 -0.95 -11.79
C SER A 84 -21.07 0.43 -11.14
N VAL A 85 -20.53 0.50 -9.92
CA VAL A 85 -20.38 1.76 -9.16
C VAL A 85 -19.37 2.63 -9.93
N HIS A 86 -19.89 3.52 -10.79
CA HIS A 86 -19.09 4.57 -11.39
C HIS A 86 -18.77 5.61 -10.30
N PRO A 87 -17.49 6.01 -10.12
CA PRO A 87 -17.14 7.04 -9.15
C PRO A 87 -17.89 8.33 -9.46
N ASN A 88 -18.68 8.82 -8.49
CA ASN A 88 -19.38 10.10 -8.63
C ASN A 88 -18.34 11.24 -8.50
N PRO A 89 -18.21 12.17 -9.46
CA PRO A 89 -17.25 13.28 -9.37
C PRO A 89 -17.48 14.24 -8.19
N ARG A 90 -18.56 14.06 -7.41
CA ARG A 90 -18.89 14.82 -6.21
C ARG A 90 -18.58 14.08 -4.90
N THR A 91 -17.76 13.03 -4.95
CA THR A 91 -17.37 12.29 -3.74
C THR A 91 -16.62 13.23 -2.80
N SER A 92 -17.12 13.42 -1.57
CA SER A 92 -16.41 14.21 -0.56
C SER A 92 -15.04 13.57 -0.29
N GLY A 93 -14.03 14.35 0.11
CA GLY A 93 -12.70 13.80 0.43
C GLY A 93 -12.77 12.65 1.42
N ALA A 94 -13.68 12.71 2.39
CA ALA A 94 -13.90 11.64 3.36
C ALA A 94 -14.47 10.35 2.72
N GLU A 95 -15.35 10.45 1.74
CA GLU A 95 -15.87 9.29 1.02
C GLU A 95 -14.80 8.68 0.12
N PHE A 96 -13.98 9.51 -0.53
CA PHE A 96 -12.84 9.06 -1.32
C PHE A 96 -11.86 8.22 -0.47
N GLU A 97 -11.50 8.71 0.71
CA GLU A 97 -10.61 7.99 1.63
C GLU A 97 -11.25 6.70 2.18
N ARG A 98 -12.55 6.71 2.50
CA ARG A 98 -13.26 5.48 2.88
C ARG A 98 -13.20 4.42 1.78
N GLN A 99 -13.36 4.82 0.52
CA GLN A 99 -13.32 3.91 -0.59
C GLN A 99 -11.90 3.35 -0.82
N LYS A 100 -10.87 4.18 -0.66
CA LYS A 100 -9.47 3.71 -0.65
C LYS A 100 -9.23 2.67 0.44
N GLN A 101 -9.71 2.91 1.65
CA GLN A 101 -9.61 1.95 2.75
C GLN A 101 -10.32 0.63 2.45
N ARG A 102 -11.52 0.68 1.84
CA ARG A 102 -12.25 -0.53 1.41
C ARG A 102 -11.46 -1.34 0.37
N ILE A 103 -10.87 -0.66 -0.62
CA ILE A 103 -10.06 -1.31 -1.64
C ILE A 103 -8.82 -1.95 -1.01
N ALA A 104 -8.10 -1.23 -0.15
CA ALA A 104 -6.94 -1.75 0.56
C ALA A 104 -7.30 -2.95 1.45
N ALA A 105 -8.42 -2.88 2.18
CA ALA A 105 -8.90 -3.97 3.01
C ALA A 105 -9.25 -5.23 2.21
N ALA A 106 -9.85 -5.09 1.02
CA ALA A 106 -10.14 -6.20 0.13
C ALA A 106 -8.88 -6.76 -0.56
N ALA A 107 -7.89 -5.92 -0.85
CA ALA A 107 -6.63 -6.32 -1.47
C ALA A 107 -5.70 -7.05 -0.48
N TRP A 108 -5.75 -6.70 0.80
CA TRP A 108 -4.86 -7.24 1.81
C TRP A 108 -4.86 -8.77 1.88
N PRO A 109 -5.99 -9.48 2.06
CA PRO A 109 -6.00 -10.95 2.08
C PRO A 109 -5.52 -11.55 0.76
N LEU A 110 -5.72 -10.90 -0.38
CA LEU A 110 -5.22 -11.37 -1.67
C LEU A 110 -3.69 -11.32 -1.70
N PHE A 111 -3.09 -10.20 -1.31
CA PHE A 111 -1.63 -10.08 -1.22
C PHE A 111 -1.04 -11.05 -0.20
N THR A 112 -1.66 -11.20 0.97
CA THR A 112 -1.21 -12.13 2.01
C THR A 112 -1.19 -13.58 1.51
N ALA A 113 -2.21 -14.00 0.74
CA ALA A 113 -2.34 -15.37 0.25
C ALA A 113 -1.49 -15.67 -1.00
N ARG A 114 -1.32 -14.70 -1.91
CA ARG A 114 -0.75 -14.93 -3.25
C ARG A 114 0.55 -14.17 -3.51
N GLY A 115 0.98 -13.34 -2.56
CA GLY A 115 2.12 -12.43 -2.75
C GLY A 115 1.81 -11.27 -3.71
N TYR A 116 2.72 -10.29 -3.75
CA TYR A 116 2.56 -9.12 -4.62
C TYR A 116 2.42 -9.51 -6.10
N GLN A 117 3.28 -10.41 -6.60
CA GLN A 117 3.28 -10.79 -8.02
C GLN A 117 2.04 -11.60 -8.44
N GLY A 118 1.49 -12.41 -7.53
CA GLY A 118 0.34 -13.27 -7.79
C GLY A 118 -1.01 -12.56 -7.83
N VAL A 119 -1.07 -11.24 -7.54
CA VAL A 119 -2.31 -10.45 -7.52
C VAL A 119 -2.35 -9.48 -8.70
N LYS A 120 -3.47 -9.45 -9.42
CA LYS A 120 -3.77 -8.47 -10.46
C LYS A 120 -4.79 -7.45 -9.94
N VAL A 121 -4.81 -6.24 -10.52
CA VAL A 121 -5.83 -5.22 -10.17
C VAL A 121 -7.26 -5.74 -10.44
N ALA A 122 -7.42 -6.60 -11.44
CA ALA A 122 -8.69 -7.25 -11.74
C ALA A 122 -9.19 -8.16 -10.61
N ASP A 123 -8.28 -8.85 -9.88
CA ASP A 123 -8.64 -9.68 -8.73
C ASP A 123 -9.16 -8.79 -7.57
N ILE A 124 -8.51 -7.64 -7.37
CA ILE A 124 -8.93 -6.65 -6.36
C ILE A 124 -10.28 -6.04 -6.74
N ALA A 125 -10.47 -5.72 -8.01
CA ALA A 125 -11.73 -5.20 -8.53
C ALA A 125 -12.87 -6.19 -8.30
N ALA A 126 -12.66 -7.48 -8.60
CA ALA A 126 -13.61 -8.55 -8.33
C ALA A 126 -13.93 -8.67 -6.82
N ALA A 127 -12.91 -8.61 -5.95
CA ALA A 127 -13.08 -8.69 -4.50
C ALA A 127 -13.85 -7.50 -3.90
N THR A 128 -13.83 -6.33 -4.56
CA THR A 128 -14.55 -5.13 -4.13
C THR A 128 -15.92 -4.96 -4.79
N GLY A 129 -16.26 -5.78 -5.77
CA GLY A 129 -17.45 -5.60 -6.61
C GLY A 129 -17.34 -4.38 -7.54
N MET A 130 -16.11 -3.91 -7.83
CA MET A 130 -15.84 -2.75 -8.67
C MET A 130 -15.27 -3.17 -10.03
N SER A 131 -15.34 -2.28 -11.02
CA SER A 131 -14.58 -2.44 -12.25
C SER A 131 -13.09 -2.09 -12.05
N THR A 132 -12.20 -2.68 -12.87
CA THR A 132 -10.78 -2.32 -12.85
C THR A 132 -10.52 -0.83 -13.04
N PRO A 133 -11.19 -0.12 -13.97
CA PRO A 133 -11.08 1.33 -14.09
C PRO A 133 -11.53 2.07 -12.82
N ALA A 134 -12.57 1.58 -12.12
CA ALA A 134 -13.04 2.19 -10.88
C ALA A 134 -12.01 2.05 -9.75
N VAL A 135 -11.33 0.90 -9.63
CA VAL A 135 -10.22 0.74 -8.67
C VAL A 135 -9.07 1.68 -9.03
N LEU A 136 -8.71 1.78 -10.32
CA LEU A 136 -7.63 2.65 -10.80
C LEU A 136 -7.95 4.15 -10.75
N TYR A 137 -9.21 4.52 -10.51
CA TYR A 137 -9.60 5.89 -10.15
C TYR A 137 -9.10 6.27 -8.74
N TYR A 138 -9.12 5.33 -7.78
CA TYR A 138 -8.67 5.56 -6.41
C TYR A 138 -7.17 5.34 -6.22
N PHE A 139 -6.56 4.48 -7.02
CA PHE A 139 -5.14 4.12 -6.92
C PHE A 139 -4.50 4.11 -8.30
N SER A 140 -3.45 4.88 -8.48
CA SER A 140 -2.76 5.01 -9.78
C SER A 140 -2.11 3.70 -10.25
N SER A 141 -1.83 2.79 -9.33
CA SER A 141 -1.14 1.52 -9.64
C SER A 141 -1.47 0.41 -8.64
N LYS A 142 -1.13 -0.84 -9.00
CA LYS A 142 -1.15 -1.97 -8.05
C LYS A 142 -0.20 -1.73 -6.87
N ASN A 143 0.93 -1.06 -7.11
CA ASN A 143 1.88 -0.72 -6.06
C ASN A 143 1.26 0.20 -5.01
N ASP A 144 0.51 1.22 -5.42
CA ASP A 144 -0.16 2.13 -4.48
C ASP A 144 -1.18 1.40 -3.62
N ILE A 145 -1.90 0.42 -4.19
CA ILE A 145 -2.82 -0.43 -3.41
C ILE A 145 -2.04 -1.27 -2.40
N PHE A 146 -0.91 -1.84 -2.83
CA PHE A 146 -0.06 -2.63 -1.94
C PHE A 146 0.49 -1.80 -0.78
N LEU A 147 1.02 -0.60 -1.03
CA LEU A 147 1.47 0.33 0.01
C LEU A 147 0.34 0.74 0.98
N ALA A 148 -0.88 0.91 0.46
CA ALA A 148 -2.03 1.18 1.30
C ALA A 148 -2.38 -0.01 2.21
N THR A 149 -2.11 -1.26 1.81
CA THR A 149 -2.29 -2.42 2.69
C THR A 149 -1.29 -2.41 3.86
N LEU A 150 -0.05 -1.94 3.67
CA LEU A 150 0.90 -1.78 4.77
C LEU A 150 0.42 -0.74 5.79
N THR A 151 -0.08 0.40 5.29
CA THR A 151 -0.64 1.44 6.16
C THR A 151 -1.80 0.88 6.99
N LEU A 152 -2.72 0.15 6.37
CA LEU A 152 -3.84 -0.49 7.05
C LEU A 152 -3.37 -1.54 8.07
N CYS A 153 -2.43 -2.40 7.69
CA CYS A 153 -1.81 -3.39 8.57
C CYS A 153 -1.21 -2.72 9.81
N SER A 154 -0.41 -1.66 9.62
CA SER A 154 0.23 -0.92 10.72
C SER A 154 -0.79 -0.28 11.66
N GLN A 155 -1.88 0.30 11.13
CA GLN A 155 -2.96 0.89 11.92
C GLN A 155 -3.70 -0.17 12.75
N GLN A 156 -4.04 -1.31 12.16
CA GLN A 156 -4.71 -2.40 12.89
C GLN A 156 -3.80 -3.01 13.95
N ALA A 157 -2.51 -3.17 13.65
CA ALA A 157 -1.53 -3.63 14.61
C ALA A 157 -1.37 -2.66 15.79
N GLU A 158 -1.37 -1.34 15.53
CA GLU A 158 -1.35 -0.31 16.57
C GLU A 158 -2.60 -0.38 17.46
N GLN A 159 -3.79 -0.48 16.85
CA GLN A 159 -5.05 -0.63 17.60
C GLN A 159 -5.06 -1.90 18.46
N ARG A 160 -4.56 -3.02 17.92
CA ARG A 160 -4.45 -4.29 18.66
C ARG A 160 -3.52 -4.18 19.87
N ARG A 161 -2.51 -3.31 19.82
CA ARG A 161 -1.56 -3.05 20.90
C ARG A 161 -1.96 -1.90 21.84
N ALA A 162 -2.98 -1.13 21.52
CA ALA A 162 -3.32 0.11 22.23
C ALA A 162 -3.47 -0.09 23.74
N PHE A 163 -4.07 -1.20 24.18
CA PHE A 163 -4.27 -1.52 25.61
C PHE A 163 -2.93 -1.73 26.37
N VAL A 164 -1.84 -1.97 25.68
CA VAL A 164 -0.51 -2.10 26.32
C VAL A 164 -0.09 -0.77 26.98
N ASN A 165 -0.54 0.35 26.45
CA ASN A 165 -0.26 1.69 26.97
C ASN A 165 -0.89 1.94 28.36
N ASP A 166 -1.96 1.19 28.71
CA ASP A 166 -2.66 1.31 29.98
C ASP A 166 -1.89 0.61 31.14
N ILE A 167 -0.86 -0.14 30.84
CA ILE A 167 -0.02 -0.83 31.82
C ILE A 167 0.98 0.18 32.41
N ALA A 168 0.79 0.55 33.69
CA ALA A 168 1.59 1.57 34.36
C ALA A 168 3.06 1.16 34.55
N ASP A 169 3.33 -0.12 34.83
CA ASP A 169 4.69 -0.65 35.04
C ASP A 169 5.41 -0.84 33.70
N PRO A 170 6.51 -0.08 33.42
CA PRO A 170 7.23 -0.18 32.15
C PRO A 170 7.80 -1.58 31.88
N ALA A 171 8.22 -2.31 32.91
CA ALA A 171 8.74 -3.66 32.74
C ALA A 171 7.64 -4.65 32.27
N LYS A 172 6.48 -4.59 32.91
CA LYS A 172 5.31 -5.38 32.48
C LYS A 172 4.82 -4.94 31.11
N ARG A 173 4.86 -3.64 30.80
CA ARG A 173 4.48 -3.06 29.53
C ARG A 173 5.37 -3.60 28.41
N LEU A 174 6.70 -3.65 28.60
CA LEU A 174 7.65 -4.22 27.63
C LEU A 174 7.37 -5.69 27.34
N LEU A 175 7.18 -6.48 28.38
CA LEU A 175 6.86 -7.92 28.21
C LEU A 175 5.54 -8.10 27.48
N ARG A 176 4.51 -7.34 27.85
CA ARG A 176 3.19 -7.42 27.20
C ARG A 176 3.24 -6.95 25.75
N PHE A 177 4.03 -5.93 25.45
CA PHE A 177 4.27 -5.48 24.08
C PHE A 177 4.79 -6.64 23.20
N ALA A 178 5.82 -7.34 23.68
CA ALA A 178 6.39 -8.49 22.95
C ALA A 178 5.42 -9.68 22.85
N GLU A 179 4.66 -9.97 23.92
CA GLU A 179 3.66 -11.04 23.91
C GLU A 179 2.61 -10.85 22.83
N VAL A 180 2.06 -9.65 22.69
CA VAL A 180 1.03 -9.32 21.69
C VAL A 180 1.54 -9.46 20.27
N GLN A 181 2.83 -9.20 20.04
CA GLN A 181 3.45 -9.35 18.71
C GLN A 181 3.58 -10.82 18.29
N LEU A 182 3.75 -11.72 19.26
CA LEU A 182 4.06 -13.14 19.03
C LEU A 182 2.96 -14.06 19.58
N ASP A 183 1.72 -13.58 19.69
CA ASP A 183 0.63 -14.34 20.30
C ASP A 183 0.11 -15.50 19.43
N GLY A 184 0.48 -15.52 18.15
CA GLY A 184 0.08 -16.58 17.21
C GLY A 184 -1.36 -16.49 16.74
N SER A 185 -2.09 -15.41 17.09
CA SER A 185 -3.44 -15.17 16.58
C SER A 185 -3.45 -15.05 15.05
N PRO A 186 -4.58 -15.29 14.38
CA PRO A 186 -4.71 -15.09 12.95
C PRO A 186 -4.34 -13.66 12.52
N GLU A 187 -4.61 -12.67 13.37
CA GLU A 187 -4.25 -11.26 13.17
C GLU A 187 -2.75 -11.06 13.21
N ALA A 188 -2.05 -11.60 14.22
CA ALA A 188 -0.59 -11.53 14.33
C ALA A 188 0.09 -12.26 13.16
N GLN A 189 -0.40 -13.45 12.78
CA GLN A 189 0.12 -14.19 11.63
C GLN A 189 -0.04 -13.40 10.33
N ARG A 190 -1.19 -12.76 10.13
CA ARG A 190 -1.44 -11.90 8.96
C ARG A 190 -0.53 -10.68 8.94
N GLU A 191 -0.33 -10.04 10.09
CA GLU A 191 0.61 -8.93 10.26
C GLU A 191 2.03 -9.34 9.85
N TRP A 192 2.56 -10.43 10.41
CA TRP A 192 3.90 -10.93 10.09
C TRP A 192 4.06 -11.36 8.64
N THR A 193 3.04 -11.99 8.05
CA THR A 193 3.05 -12.34 6.62
C THR A 193 3.11 -11.09 5.76
N THR A 194 2.40 -10.04 6.15
CA THR A 194 2.43 -8.75 5.45
C THR A 194 3.83 -8.13 5.53
N TRP A 195 4.42 -8.06 6.72
CA TRP A 195 5.77 -7.55 6.91
C TRP A 195 6.80 -8.32 6.07
N ALA A 196 6.74 -9.64 6.05
CA ALA A 196 7.64 -10.47 5.25
C ALA A 196 7.59 -10.12 3.76
N GLN A 197 6.40 -9.86 3.22
CA GLN A 197 6.23 -9.45 1.82
C GLN A 197 6.75 -8.04 1.55
N PHE A 198 6.57 -7.10 2.47
CA PHE A 198 7.09 -5.75 2.33
C PHE A 198 8.62 -5.72 2.41
N TRP A 199 9.25 -6.48 3.30
CA TRP A 199 10.71 -6.61 3.32
C TRP A 199 11.26 -7.19 2.02
N ALA A 200 10.62 -8.24 1.48
CA ALA A 200 11.01 -8.79 0.19
C ALA A 200 10.82 -7.80 -0.96
N SER A 201 9.81 -6.93 -0.88
CA SER A 201 9.50 -5.95 -1.92
C SER A 201 10.34 -4.67 -1.80
N SER A 202 10.80 -4.30 -0.60
CA SER A 202 11.57 -3.08 -0.35
C SER A 202 12.92 -3.05 -1.09
N THR A 203 13.45 -4.21 -1.44
CA THR A 203 14.67 -4.33 -2.27
C THR A 203 14.41 -4.09 -3.76
N ALA A 204 13.15 -4.08 -4.19
CA ALA A 204 12.76 -3.96 -5.59
C ALA A 204 12.12 -2.60 -5.94
N PHE A 205 11.61 -1.87 -4.94
CA PHE A 205 10.86 -0.62 -5.14
C PHE A 205 11.22 0.41 -4.08
N ASP A 206 11.69 1.57 -4.48
CA ASP A 206 12.05 2.69 -3.58
C ASP A 206 10.86 3.14 -2.71
N ASP A 207 9.66 3.20 -3.29
CA ASP A 207 8.43 3.57 -2.57
C ASP A 207 8.09 2.57 -1.46
N ALA A 208 8.34 1.27 -1.67
CA ALA A 208 8.13 0.24 -0.67
C ALA A 208 9.15 0.38 0.47
N GLN A 209 10.40 0.72 0.17
CA GLN A 209 11.43 1.00 1.16
C GLN A 209 11.02 2.17 2.07
N GLN A 210 10.57 3.29 1.47
CA GLN A 210 10.14 4.47 2.21
C GLN A 210 8.90 4.17 3.07
N ALA A 211 7.89 3.49 2.54
CA ALA A 211 6.68 3.11 3.27
C ALA A 211 7.01 2.18 4.45
N THR A 212 7.91 1.22 4.24
CA THR A 212 8.41 0.32 5.28
C THR A 212 9.10 1.11 6.39
N ALA A 213 10.01 2.04 6.06
CA ALA A 213 10.70 2.87 7.04
C ALA A 213 9.73 3.71 7.89
N VAL A 214 8.69 4.29 7.26
CA VAL A 214 7.65 5.06 7.98
C VAL A 214 6.84 4.17 8.92
N ALA A 215 6.44 2.98 8.49
CA ALA A 215 5.67 2.05 9.30
C ALA A 215 6.51 1.51 10.48
N TYR A 216 7.78 1.19 10.24
CA TYR A 216 8.74 0.82 11.29
C TYR A 216 8.96 1.95 12.31
N GLY A 217 9.14 3.19 11.84
CA GLY A 217 9.33 4.34 12.72
C GLY A 217 8.21 4.50 13.73
N ARG A 218 6.95 4.33 13.32
CA ARG A 218 5.77 4.37 14.21
C ARG A 218 5.79 3.23 15.24
N TRP A 219 6.10 2.01 14.80
CA TRP A 219 6.18 0.85 15.67
C TRP A 219 7.30 1.01 16.71
N GLN A 220 8.49 1.41 16.28
CA GLN A 220 9.64 1.66 17.18
C GLN A 220 9.39 2.82 18.13
N GLN A 221 8.60 3.83 17.74
CA GLN A 221 8.24 4.93 18.62
C GLN A 221 7.50 4.46 19.87
N ALA A 222 6.56 3.52 19.73
CA ALA A 222 5.87 2.93 20.88
C ALA A 222 6.85 2.18 21.80
N LEU A 223 7.74 1.37 21.22
CA LEU A 223 8.78 0.66 21.99
C LEU A 223 9.75 1.62 22.67
N ARG A 224 10.19 2.67 21.95
CA ARG A 224 11.08 3.71 22.51
C ARG A 224 10.48 4.42 23.71
N ALA A 225 9.18 4.72 23.67
CA ALA A 225 8.49 5.32 24.81
C ALA A 225 8.56 4.41 26.05
N ILE A 226 8.30 3.11 25.89
CA ILE A 226 8.37 2.12 26.98
C ILE A 226 9.79 2.04 27.54
N VAL A 227 10.81 1.96 26.68
CA VAL A 227 12.22 1.83 27.08
C VAL A 227 12.69 3.09 27.81
N THR A 228 12.43 4.28 27.26
CA THR A 228 12.84 5.55 27.86
C THR A 228 12.22 5.75 29.25
N GLU A 229 10.92 5.49 29.38
CA GLU A 229 10.20 5.57 30.64
C GLU A 229 10.74 4.57 31.67
N GLY A 230 10.97 3.32 31.24
CA GLY A 230 11.50 2.28 32.13
C GLY A 230 12.93 2.53 32.56
N MET A 231 13.78 3.13 31.73
CA MET A 231 15.13 3.58 32.11
C MET A 231 15.07 4.73 33.13
N ALA A 232 14.21 5.73 32.90
CA ALA A 232 14.02 6.84 33.83
C ALA A 232 13.49 6.38 35.19
N ALA A 233 12.62 5.35 35.19
CA ALA A 233 12.10 4.72 36.41
C ALA A 233 13.09 3.74 37.08
N GLY A 234 14.26 3.51 36.48
CA GLY A 234 15.24 2.54 36.99
C GLY A 234 14.82 1.06 36.86
N CYS A 235 13.78 0.77 36.08
CA CYS A 235 13.27 -0.59 35.88
C CYS A 235 14.18 -1.43 34.98
N PHE A 236 14.98 -0.79 34.13
CA PHE A 236 15.86 -1.48 33.18
C PHE A 236 17.32 -1.30 33.53
N ILE A 237 18.19 -2.19 33.05
CA ILE A 237 19.63 -2.06 33.14
C ILE A 237 20.10 -0.74 32.50
N ALA A 238 21.20 -0.17 32.99
CA ALA A 238 21.77 1.01 32.36
C ALA A 238 22.33 0.69 30.99
N GLY A 239 22.10 1.59 30.02
CA GLY A 239 22.54 1.43 28.64
C GLY A 239 22.01 2.55 27.75
N ASP A 240 22.22 2.44 26.46
CA ASP A 240 21.63 3.32 25.47
C ASP A 240 20.22 2.85 25.12
N ALA A 241 19.26 3.78 25.19
CA ALA A 241 17.85 3.47 24.91
C ALA A 241 17.62 3.06 23.44
N GLU A 242 18.36 3.68 22.51
CA GLU A 242 18.22 3.37 21.10
C GLU A 242 18.80 2.00 20.77
N ASP A 243 19.95 1.64 21.33
CA ASP A 243 20.53 0.30 21.19
C ASP A 243 19.55 -0.77 21.70
N MET A 244 18.88 -0.49 22.83
CA MET A 244 17.86 -1.38 23.38
C MET A 244 16.67 -1.51 22.44
N VAL A 245 16.16 -0.42 21.89
CA VAL A 245 15.05 -0.43 20.91
C VAL A 245 15.42 -1.22 19.67
N GLN A 246 16.60 -0.99 19.09
CA GLN A 246 17.06 -1.70 17.91
C GLN A 246 17.22 -3.20 18.17
N THR A 247 17.77 -3.56 19.32
CA THR A 247 17.97 -4.97 19.70
C THR A 247 16.64 -5.69 19.90
N VAL A 248 15.69 -5.08 20.63
CA VAL A 248 14.35 -5.67 20.82
C VAL A 248 13.62 -5.80 19.50
N THR A 249 13.71 -4.78 18.64
CA THR A 249 13.14 -4.81 17.28
C THR A 249 13.68 -6.01 16.52
N ALA A 250 15.00 -6.14 16.40
CA ALA A 250 15.64 -7.21 15.64
C ALA A 250 15.29 -8.62 16.16
N ILE A 251 15.16 -8.77 17.48
CA ILE A 251 14.78 -10.05 18.09
C ILE A 251 13.32 -10.40 17.79
N ILE A 252 12.40 -9.45 17.95
CA ILE A 252 10.98 -9.66 17.65
C ILE A 252 10.79 -9.97 16.17
N ASP A 253 11.48 -9.25 15.27
CA ASP A 253 11.44 -9.49 13.82
C ASP A 253 11.95 -10.87 13.46
N GLY A 254 13.10 -11.25 14.02
CA GLY A 254 13.69 -12.57 13.78
C GLY A 254 12.78 -13.71 14.21
N PHE A 255 12.14 -13.60 15.37
CA PHE A 255 11.18 -14.61 15.84
C PHE A 255 9.86 -14.56 15.06
N GLY A 256 9.36 -13.38 14.71
CA GLY A 256 8.14 -13.22 13.90
C GLY A 256 8.27 -13.87 12.52
N ILE A 257 9.38 -13.66 11.83
CA ILE A 257 9.66 -14.33 10.54
C ILE A 257 9.75 -15.85 10.69
N ARG A 258 10.46 -16.34 11.70
CA ARG A 258 10.59 -17.79 11.94
C ARG A 258 9.25 -18.43 12.29
N MET A 259 8.36 -17.69 12.97
CA MET A 259 7.00 -18.13 13.28
C MET A 259 6.16 -18.28 12.00
N VAL A 260 6.16 -17.27 11.12
CA VAL A 260 5.44 -17.33 9.83
C VAL A 260 6.01 -18.41 8.91
N ALA A 261 7.32 -18.61 8.92
CA ALA A 261 7.98 -19.68 8.16
C ALA A 261 7.74 -21.10 8.73
N GLY A 262 7.03 -21.23 9.85
CA GLY A 262 6.76 -22.52 10.49
C GLY A 262 7.97 -23.17 11.16
N VAL A 263 9.07 -22.40 11.34
CA VAL A 263 10.32 -22.91 11.95
C VAL A 263 10.21 -23.01 13.47
N ILE A 264 9.37 -22.19 14.09
CA ILE A 264 9.14 -22.15 15.53
C ILE A 264 7.66 -21.94 15.83
N SER A 265 7.15 -22.54 16.90
CA SER A 265 5.77 -22.29 17.33
C SER A 265 5.63 -20.88 17.94
N PRO A 266 4.44 -20.25 17.86
CA PRO A 266 4.17 -18.96 18.50
C PRO A 266 4.53 -18.95 19.99
N ALA A 267 4.18 -20.01 20.71
CA ALA A 267 4.50 -20.14 22.13
C ALA A 267 6.01 -20.14 22.38
N ALA A 268 6.77 -20.95 21.63
CA ALA A 268 8.22 -21.00 21.78
C ALA A 268 8.91 -19.68 21.38
N ALA A 269 8.41 -19.00 20.33
CA ALA A 269 8.91 -17.69 19.92
C ALA A 269 8.69 -16.64 21.03
N ARG A 270 7.49 -16.57 21.55
CA ARG A 270 7.13 -15.69 22.66
C ARG A 270 7.96 -15.94 23.90
N ASP A 271 8.07 -17.22 24.32
CA ASP A 271 8.78 -17.60 25.55
C ASP A 271 10.28 -17.26 25.45
N ALA A 272 10.90 -17.46 24.28
CA ALA A 272 12.29 -17.09 24.02
C ALA A 272 12.51 -15.58 24.12
N VAL A 273 11.63 -14.77 23.48
CA VAL A 273 11.72 -13.30 23.53
C VAL A 273 11.50 -12.80 24.96
N ILE A 274 10.47 -13.28 25.64
CA ILE A 274 10.19 -12.92 27.03
C ILE A 274 11.34 -13.28 27.98
N SER A 275 11.92 -14.46 27.82
CA SER A 275 13.09 -14.88 28.59
C SER A 275 14.27 -13.92 28.40
N TYR A 276 14.53 -13.52 27.16
CA TYR A 276 15.58 -12.55 26.86
C TYR A 276 15.27 -11.16 27.45
N LEU A 277 14.07 -10.63 27.27
CA LEU A 277 13.68 -9.33 27.79
C LEU A 277 13.78 -9.25 29.32
N LYS A 278 13.49 -10.35 30.02
CA LYS A 278 13.65 -10.42 31.49
C LYS A 278 15.08 -10.18 31.94
N THR A 279 16.10 -10.46 31.13
CA THR A 279 17.51 -10.17 31.47
C THR A 279 17.79 -8.67 31.54
N TRP A 280 16.94 -7.84 30.93
CA TRP A 280 17.08 -6.39 30.93
C TRP A 280 16.32 -5.71 32.08
N ILE A 281 15.39 -6.43 32.71
CA ILE A 281 14.60 -5.93 33.82
C ILE A 281 15.40 -6.06 35.12
N ARG A 282 15.60 -4.97 35.82
CA ARG A 282 16.22 -4.99 37.14
C ARG A 282 15.29 -5.66 38.16
N HIS A 283 15.75 -6.71 38.78
CA HIS A 283 15.07 -7.23 39.94
C HIS A 283 15.28 -6.21 41.06
N THR A 284 14.24 -5.45 41.42
CA THR A 284 14.23 -4.74 42.71
C THR A 284 14.36 -5.81 43.78
N LYS A 285 15.56 -5.90 44.44
CA LYS A 285 15.68 -6.64 45.67
C LYS A 285 14.62 -6.05 46.60
N GLY A 286 13.60 -6.83 46.93
CA GLY A 286 12.62 -6.43 47.94
C GLY A 286 13.41 -6.02 49.19
N ASN A 287 13.22 -4.78 49.62
CA ASN A 287 13.58 -4.39 50.98
C ASN A 287 12.72 -5.28 51.89
N GLY A 288 13.39 -6.29 52.49
CA GLY A 288 12.85 -7.04 53.59
C GLY A 288 12.73 -6.18 54.88
#